data_c80058c7d4e1d90cff05b82377a78a60
#
_entry.id   c80058c7d4e1d90cff05b82377a78a60
#
_cell.length_a   1.000
_cell.length_b   1.000
_cell.length_c   1.000
_cell.angle_alpha   90.00
_cell.angle_beta   90.00
_cell.angle_gamma   90.00
#
_symmetry.space_group_name_H-M   'P 1'
#
loop_
_entity.id
_entity.type
_entity.pdbx_description
1 polymer ?
#
loop_
_entity_poly.entity_id
_entity_poly.type
_entity_poly.pdbx_seq_one_letter_code
_entity_poly.pdbx_strand_id
1 'polypeptide(L)'
;ASRLSVLKSADGVVFVADSQIPLLDANLESFDELRKNLLANEIELNKIPLVFQYNKRDLENLIPVETFNNLINPKKLPYIEASASNGIGVVETLKEIARVTVPAVREKYFGKKAEAWQGQ
;
A
#
# COMPACT_ATOMS: atom_id res chain seq x y z
N ALA A 1 3.25 15.57 9.86
CA ALA A 1 4.41 15.45 10.73
C ALA A 1 4.51 14.04 11.31
N SER A 2 3.43 13.54 11.91
CA SER A 2 3.42 12.18 12.46
C SER A 2 3.61 11.11 11.37
N ARG A 3 3.13 11.37 10.16
CA ARG A 3 3.29 10.45 9.04
C ARG A 3 4.74 10.20 8.68
N LEU A 4 5.57 11.24 8.71
CA LEU A 4 6.99 11.09 8.40
C LEU A 4 7.70 10.20 9.40
N SER A 5 7.35 10.28 10.67
CA SER A 5 7.93 9.45 11.71
C SER A 5 7.61 7.97 11.48
N VAL A 6 6.37 7.66 11.08
CA VAL A 6 5.95 6.29 10.78
C VAL A 6 6.66 5.76 9.55
N LEU A 7 6.71 6.56 8.47
CA LEU A 7 7.32 6.13 7.21
C LEU A 7 8.82 5.92 7.31
N LYS A 8 9.49 6.59 8.24
CA LYS A 8 10.95 6.50 8.38
C LYS A 8 11.45 5.08 8.59
N SER A 9 10.67 4.24 9.26
CA SER A 9 11.04 2.86 9.54
C SER A 9 10.08 1.85 8.91
N ALA A 10 9.30 2.29 7.93
CA ALA A 10 8.33 1.41 7.29
C ALA A 10 9.00 0.36 6.43
N ASP A 11 8.56 -0.88 6.55
CA ASP A 11 9.00 -2.00 5.72
C ASP A 11 7.94 -2.38 4.67
N GLY A 12 6.76 -1.81 4.76
CA GLY A 12 5.68 -1.96 3.80
C GLY A 12 4.67 -0.85 4.00
N VAL A 13 3.89 -0.56 2.98
CA VAL A 13 2.93 0.55 2.99
C VAL A 13 1.59 0.10 2.45
N VAL A 14 0.53 0.53 3.11
CA VAL A 14 -0.83 0.42 2.57
C VAL A 14 -1.28 1.84 2.21
N PHE A 15 -1.66 2.03 0.96
CA PHE A 15 -2.26 3.29 0.54
C PHE A 15 -3.77 3.14 0.49
N VAL A 16 -4.47 3.87 1.35
CA VAL A 16 -5.93 3.84 1.43
C VAL A 16 -6.47 5.00 0.61
N ALA A 17 -7.25 4.69 -0.42
CA ALA A 17 -7.91 5.68 -1.26
C ALA A 17 -9.41 5.71 -0.93
N ASP A 18 -9.99 6.91 -0.99
CA ASP A 18 -11.42 7.11 -0.87
C ASP A 18 -12.06 6.98 -2.25
N SER A 19 -12.97 6.04 -2.42
CA SER A 19 -13.53 5.72 -3.75
C SER A 19 -14.55 6.73 -4.26
N GLN A 20 -14.92 7.75 -3.50
CA GLN A 20 -15.89 8.74 -3.95
C GLN A 20 -15.31 9.60 -5.08
N ILE A 21 -16.07 9.78 -6.15
CA ILE A 21 -15.62 10.52 -7.35
C ILE A 21 -15.06 11.90 -7.03
N PRO A 22 -15.70 12.74 -6.18
CA PRO A 22 -15.15 14.06 -5.88
C PRO A 22 -13.77 14.04 -5.21
N LEU A 23 -13.34 12.90 -4.70
CA LEU A 23 -12.06 12.78 -3.99
C LEU A 23 -10.93 12.23 -4.87
N LEU A 24 -11.18 12.06 -6.17
CA LEU A 24 -10.16 11.54 -7.08
C LEU A 24 -8.88 12.37 -7.03
N ASP A 25 -9.00 13.69 -7.18
CA ASP A 25 -7.82 14.57 -7.18
C ASP A 25 -7.11 14.55 -5.83
N ALA A 26 -7.86 14.50 -4.73
CA ALA A 26 -7.28 14.40 -3.39
C ALA A 26 -6.51 13.10 -3.21
N ASN A 27 -7.02 12.00 -3.76
CA ASN A 27 -6.32 10.72 -3.73
C ASN A 27 -4.99 10.76 -4.51
N LEU A 28 -5.02 11.38 -5.70
CA LEU A 28 -3.81 11.50 -6.51
C LEU A 28 -2.77 12.35 -5.82
N GLU A 29 -3.19 13.44 -5.21
CA GLU A 29 -2.32 14.32 -4.44
C GLU A 29 -1.72 13.60 -3.23
N SER A 30 -2.53 12.85 -2.48
CA SER A 30 -2.08 12.05 -1.35
C SER A 30 -1.05 10.99 -1.77
N PHE A 31 -1.28 10.36 -2.91
CA PHE A 31 -0.35 9.35 -3.41
C PHE A 31 1.00 9.97 -3.78
N ASP A 32 0.97 11.15 -4.42
CA ASP A 32 2.19 11.88 -4.74
C ASP A 32 2.94 12.32 -3.48
N GLU A 33 2.20 12.76 -2.46
CA GLU A 33 2.79 13.09 -1.15
C GLU A 33 3.45 11.87 -0.50
N LEU A 34 2.80 10.71 -0.58
CA LEU A 34 3.38 9.47 -0.06
C LEU A 34 4.73 9.20 -0.73
N ARG A 35 4.77 9.29 -2.06
CA ARG A 35 5.98 9.07 -2.83
C ARG A 35 7.10 10.03 -2.38
N LYS A 36 6.78 11.31 -2.24
CA LYS A 36 7.72 12.34 -1.83
C LYS A 36 8.21 12.13 -0.39
N ASN A 37 7.31 11.77 0.51
CA ASN A 37 7.65 11.53 1.91
C ASN A 37 8.56 10.30 2.06
N LEU A 38 8.28 9.24 1.31
CA LEU A 38 9.16 8.07 1.32
C LEU A 38 10.54 8.43 0.80
N LEU A 39 10.58 9.17 -0.30
CA LEU A 39 11.86 9.58 -0.91
C LEU A 39 12.67 10.47 0.02
N ALA A 40 12.01 11.34 0.79
CA ALA A 40 12.67 12.17 1.80
C ALA A 40 13.33 11.32 2.90
N ASN A 41 12.89 10.08 3.09
CA ASN A 41 13.50 9.11 4.01
C ASN A 41 14.33 8.06 3.26
N GLU A 42 14.76 8.38 2.05
CA GLU A 42 15.62 7.53 1.23
C GLU A 42 14.96 6.20 0.84
N ILE A 43 13.62 6.20 0.74
CA ILE A 43 12.85 5.03 0.34
C ILE A 43 12.21 5.31 -1.02
N GLU A 44 12.49 4.47 -2.00
CA GLU A 44 11.85 4.56 -3.31
C GLU A 44 10.55 3.75 -3.29
N LEU A 45 9.46 4.37 -3.72
CA LEU A 45 8.13 3.75 -3.69
C LEU A 45 8.08 2.42 -4.47
N ASN A 46 8.82 2.33 -5.57
CA ASN A 46 8.84 1.11 -6.38
C ASN A 46 9.71 0.00 -5.80
N LYS A 47 10.36 0.24 -4.68
CA LYS A 47 11.23 -0.74 -4.01
C LYS A 47 10.70 -1.19 -2.65
N ILE A 48 9.57 -0.65 -2.22
CA ILE A 48 8.95 -1.04 -0.96
C ILE A 48 7.66 -1.81 -1.25
N PRO A 49 7.34 -2.85 -0.48
CA PRO A 49 6.04 -3.52 -0.61
C PRO A 49 4.89 -2.53 -0.45
N LEU A 50 3.99 -2.51 -1.40
CA LEU A 50 2.88 -1.58 -1.44
C LEU A 50 1.60 -2.34 -1.77
N VAL A 51 0.57 -2.10 -0.97
CA VAL A 51 -0.78 -2.63 -1.20
C VAL A 51 -1.74 -1.45 -1.22
N PHE A 52 -2.69 -1.49 -2.14
CA PHE A 52 -3.74 -0.47 -2.22
C PHE A 52 -5.01 -0.97 -1.56
N GLN A 53 -5.67 -0.09 -0.82
CA GLN A 53 -7.01 -0.34 -0.33
C GLN A 53 -7.94 0.72 -0.92
N TYR A 54 -8.89 0.29 -1.76
CA TYR A 54 -9.91 1.18 -2.32
C TYR A 54 -11.13 1.11 -1.40
N ASN A 55 -11.22 2.08 -0.50
CA ASN A 55 -12.21 2.10 0.57
C ASN A 55 -13.51 2.76 0.14
N LYS A 56 -14.55 2.56 0.94
CA LYS A 56 -15.90 3.12 0.74
C LYS A 56 -16.62 2.53 -0.47
N ARG A 57 -16.32 1.26 -0.78
CA ARG A 57 -16.96 0.56 -1.92
C ARG A 57 -18.45 0.27 -1.70
N ASP A 58 -18.95 0.51 -0.49
CA ASP A 58 -20.39 0.40 -0.16
C ASP A 58 -21.22 1.59 -0.62
N LEU A 59 -20.58 2.71 -0.94
CA LEU A 59 -21.27 3.92 -1.36
C LEU A 59 -21.61 3.89 -2.86
N GLU A 60 -22.39 4.88 -3.30
CA GLU A 60 -22.76 5.03 -4.72
C GLU A 60 -21.83 6.04 -5.41
N ASN A 61 -21.87 6.05 -6.74
CA ASN A 61 -21.10 7.00 -7.57
C ASN A 61 -19.61 6.95 -7.26
N LEU A 62 -19.04 5.77 -7.41
CA LEU A 62 -17.65 5.52 -7.06
C LEU A 62 -16.72 5.57 -8.27
N ILE A 63 -15.48 5.89 -8.00
CA ILE A 63 -14.39 5.76 -8.97
C ILE A 63 -14.26 4.28 -9.32
N PRO A 64 -14.30 3.92 -10.61
CA PRO A 64 -14.08 2.53 -10.99
C PRO A 64 -12.68 2.04 -10.56
N VAL A 65 -12.61 0.78 -10.16
CA VAL A 65 -11.34 0.16 -9.78
C VAL A 65 -10.32 0.27 -10.92
N GLU A 66 -10.76 0.07 -12.16
CA GLU A 66 -9.90 0.18 -13.33
C GLU A 66 -9.29 1.57 -13.44
N THR A 67 -10.06 2.62 -13.16
CA THR A 67 -9.57 4.00 -13.18
C THR A 67 -8.48 4.20 -12.13
N PHE A 68 -8.69 3.73 -10.92
CA PHE A 68 -7.66 3.76 -9.87
C PHE A 68 -6.40 3.05 -10.33
N ASN A 69 -6.55 1.84 -10.84
CA ASN A 69 -5.40 1.04 -11.25
C ASN A 69 -4.60 1.72 -12.37
N ASN A 70 -5.29 2.37 -13.30
CA ASN A 70 -4.61 3.09 -14.38
C ASN A 70 -3.84 4.32 -13.87
N LEU A 71 -4.36 5.00 -12.86
CA LEU A 71 -3.79 6.24 -12.37
C LEU A 71 -2.72 6.05 -11.30
N ILE A 72 -2.91 5.13 -10.37
CA ILE A 72 -1.99 4.96 -9.23
C ILE A 72 -1.38 3.57 -9.12
N ASN A 73 -1.90 2.60 -9.86
CA ASN A 73 -1.43 1.20 -9.76
C ASN A 73 -1.20 0.58 -11.15
N PRO A 74 -0.43 1.23 -12.02
CA PRO A 74 -0.19 0.70 -13.36
C PRO A 74 0.60 -0.61 -13.36
N LYS A 75 1.34 -0.88 -12.30
CA LYS A 75 2.12 -2.12 -12.16
C LYS A 75 1.28 -3.29 -11.67
N LYS A 76 0.00 -3.08 -11.42
CA LYS A 76 -0.94 -4.10 -10.96
C LYS A 76 -0.49 -4.76 -9.65
N LEU A 77 -0.05 -3.95 -8.71
CA LEU A 77 0.24 -4.41 -7.36
C LEU A 77 -1.05 -4.84 -6.67
N PRO A 78 -0.97 -5.62 -5.58
CA PRO A 78 -2.18 -6.06 -4.88
C PRO A 78 -3.06 -4.90 -4.45
N TYR A 79 -4.35 -5.04 -4.64
CA TYR A 79 -5.33 -4.08 -4.16
C TYR A 79 -6.52 -4.81 -3.57
N ILE A 80 -7.16 -4.19 -2.59
CA ILE A 80 -8.33 -4.73 -1.91
C ILE A 80 -9.45 -3.71 -1.97
N GLU A 81 -10.62 -4.13 -2.43
CA GLU A 81 -11.82 -3.31 -2.34
C GLU A 81 -12.37 -3.43 -0.93
N ALA A 82 -12.64 -2.31 -0.29
CA ALA A 82 -12.99 -2.31 1.12
C ALA A 82 -14.15 -1.40 1.45
N SER A 83 -14.79 -1.71 2.57
CA SER A 83 -15.74 -0.86 3.24
C SER A 83 -15.39 -0.94 4.73
N ALA A 84 -14.44 -0.13 5.16
CA ALA A 84 -13.88 -0.22 6.51
C ALA A 84 -14.95 0.02 7.59
N SER A 85 -15.92 0.89 7.34
CA SER A 85 -17.01 1.14 8.28
C SER A 85 -17.90 -0.09 8.50
N ASN A 86 -17.92 -1.01 7.54
CA ASN A 86 -18.65 -2.29 7.63
C ASN A 86 -17.73 -3.47 7.95
N GLY A 87 -16.46 -3.21 8.22
CA GLY A 87 -15.49 -4.25 8.51
C GLY A 87 -15.08 -5.10 7.31
N ILE A 88 -15.41 -4.68 6.09
CA ILE A 88 -15.12 -5.44 4.87
C ILE A 88 -13.76 -5.01 4.31
N GLY A 89 -12.92 -6.00 4.00
CA GLY A 89 -11.63 -5.75 3.36
C GLY A 89 -10.50 -5.36 4.30
N VAL A 90 -10.78 -5.13 5.58
CA VAL A 90 -9.75 -4.70 6.55
C VAL A 90 -8.78 -5.82 6.84
N VAL A 91 -9.29 -7.00 7.19
CA VAL A 91 -8.47 -8.18 7.47
C VAL A 91 -7.71 -8.62 6.21
N GLU A 92 -8.37 -8.59 5.07
CA GLU A 92 -7.78 -8.95 3.78
C GLU A 92 -6.60 -8.03 3.45
N THR A 93 -6.74 -6.73 3.72
CA THR A 93 -5.66 -5.76 3.54
C THR A 93 -4.46 -6.08 4.44
N LEU A 94 -4.72 -6.37 5.71
CA LEU A 94 -3.66 -6.72 6.66
C LEU A 94 -2.94 -8.00 6.25
N LYS A 95 -3.69 -9.01 5.81
CA LYS A 95 -3.10 -10.25 5.31
C LYS A 95 -2.24 -10.01 4.09
N GLU A 96 -2.71 -9.19 3.18
CA GLU A 96 -1.99 -8.93 1.93
C GLU A 96 -0.71 -8.14 2.17
N ILE A 97 -0.75 -7.11 3.02
CA ILE A 97 0.47 -6.35 3.32
C ILE A 97 1.49 -7.22 4.06
N ALA A 98 1.03 -8.09 4.95
CA ALA A 98 1.92 -9.05 5.62
C ALA A 98 2.54 -10.01 4.63
N ARG A 99 1.74 -10.53 3.69
CA ARG A 99 2.21 -11.48 2.67
C ARG A 99 3.34 -10.91 1.81
N VAL A 100 3.25 -9.63 1.44
CA VAL A 100 4.27 -9.00 0.60
C VAL A 100 5.42 -8.40 1.39
N THR A 101 5.19 -8.05 2.66
CA THR A 101 6.20 -7.40 3.50
C THR A 101 7.15 -8.41 4.15
N VAL A 102 6.64 -9.54 4.64
CA VAL A 102 7.45 -10.54 5.36
C VAL A 102 8.63 -11.03 4.52
N PRO A 103 8.43 -11.44 3.25
CA PRO A 103 9.58 -11.85 2.43
C PRO A 103 10.59 -10.73 2.21
N ALA A 104 10.11 -9.49 2.03
CA ALA A 104 10.98 -8.33 1.82
C ALA A 104 11.81 -8.01 3.06
N VAL A 105 11.20 -8.11 4.24
CA VAL A 105 11.90 -7.91 5.52
C VAL A 105 12.95 -8.99 5.72
N ARG A 106 12.59 -10.22 5.42
CA ARG A 106 13.51 -11.35 5.53
C ARG A 106 14.74 -11.15 4.65
N GLU A 107 14.51 -10.74 3.40
CA GLU A 107 15.61 -10.46 2.47
C GLU A 107 16.46 -9.29 2.94
N LYS A 108 15.83 -8.22 3.42
CA LYS A 108 16.52 -7.02 3.87
C LYS A 108 17.42 -7.26 5.08
N TYR A 109 16.93 -8.02 6.06
CA TYR A 109 17.64 -8.18 7.34
C TYR A 109 18.46 -9.46 7.44
N PHE A 110 18.11 -10.49 6.71
CA PHE A 110 18.78 -11.78 6.79
C PHE A 110 19.52 -12.17 5.51
N GLY A 111 19.03 -11.72 4.37
CA GLY A 111 19.67 -11.95 3.09
C GLY A 111 20.04 -13.41 2.86
N LYS A 112 21.31 -13.66 2.46
CA LYS A 112 21.82 -14.99 2.16
C LYS A 112 21.84 -15.92 3.37
N LYS A 113 21.88 -15.36 4.58
CA LYS A 113 21.84 -16.16 5.81
C LYS A 113 20.50 -16.86 5.99
N ALA A 114 19.40 -16.19 5.61
CA ALA A 114 18.07 -16.79 5.67
C ALA A 114 17.95 -17.97 4.71
N GLU A 115 18.53 -17.85 3.52
CA GLU A 115 18.55 -18.93 2.53
C GLU A 115 19.33 -20.13 3.03
N ALA A 116 20.48 -19.89 3.65
CA ALA A 116 21.29 -20.95 4.21
C ALA A 116 20.56 -21.72 5.31
N TRP A 117 19.81 -21.01 6.15
CA TRP A 117 18.99 -21.63 7.18
C TRP A 117 17.90 -22.51 6.60
N GLN A 118 17.26 -22.06 5.53
CA GLN A 118 16.22 -22.82 4.86
C GLN A 118 16.75 -24.07 4.17
N GLY A 119 18.02 -24.06 3.81
CA GLY A 119 18.68 -25.19 3.18
C GLY A 119 19.06 -26.33 4.13
N GLN A 120 18.90 -26.10 5.39
CA GLN A 120 19.20 -27.08 6.41
C GLN A 120 17.92 -27.78 6.91
#